data_99b1d20cd8b20e983b426705b350a441
#
_entry.id   99b1d20cd8b20e983b426705b350a441
#
_cell.length_a   1.000
_cell.length_b   1.000
_cell.length_c   1.000
_cell.angle_alpha   90.00
_cell.angle_beta   90.00
_cell.angle_gamma   90.00
#
_symmetry.space_group_name_H-M   'P 1'
#
loop_
_entity.id
_entity.type
_entity.pdbx_description
1 polymer ?
#
loop_
_entity_poly.entity_id
_entity_poly.type
_entity_poly.pdbx_seq_one_letter_code
_entity_poly.pdbx_strand_id
1 'polypeptide(L)'
;MPIDFRNTNSVWASILTETLKRLGLTTAVICPGSRSTSLAVAFAQQDGVEAIPVLDERSAAFFALGIAKKSGLPVALVCTSGTAGANFYPAVIEARESRVPLLVLTADRPPELRDCHSGQTIDQVKLYGNYPNWQAELAVPSLEMGMLSYLRQTVIHAWERALFPVSGPVHLNIPFRDPLAPIPDPATEKLRSQFQPEDFFAFLDKTQKTSPPYSPSPLTERGLGGEV
;
A
#
# COMPACT_ATOMS: atom_id res chain seq x y z
N MET A 1 9.13 -13.73 0.44
CA MET A 1 10.50 -13.16 0.62
C MET A 1 10.83 -13.07 2.10
N PRO A 2 12.03 -13.36 2.58
CA PRO A 2 12.40 -13.00 3.95
C PRO A 2 12.39 -11.49 4.12
N ILE A 3 12.18 -11.00 5.35
CA ILE A 3 12.22 -9.57 5.67
C ILE A 3 13.59 -9.00 5.29
N ASP A 4 13.60 -7.83 4.67
CA ASP A 4 14.81 -7.15 4.21
C ASP A 4 15.41 -6.28 5.33
N PHE A 5 16.48 -6.78 5.94
CA PHE A 5 17.15 -6.13 7.06
C PHE A 5 18.29 -5.19 6.64
N ARG A 6 18.33 -4.69 5.39
CA ARG A 6 19.38 -3.75 4.98
C ARG A 6 19.33 -2.43 5.76
N ASN A 7 18.18 -1.85 5.94
CA ASN A 7 17.99 -0.65 6.78
C ASN A 7 16.54 -0.57 7.30
N THR A 8 16.27 0.43 8.13
CA THR A 8 14.96 0.63 8.76
C THR A 8 13.83 0.75 7.74
N ASN A 9 14.03 1.50 6.65
CA ASN A 9 13.02 1.66 5.60
C ASN A 9 12.74 0.33 4.86
N SER A 10 13.80 -0.45 4.61
CA SER A 10 13.68 -1.78 3.98
C SER A 10 12.91 -2.75 4.86
N VAL A 11 13.19 -2.79 6.17
CA VAL A 11 12.42 -3.59 7.13
C VAL A 11 10.94 -3.20 7.10
N TRP A 12 10.67 -1.91 7.20
CA TRP A 12 9.29 -1.38 7.21
C TRP A 12 8.51 -1.74 5.95
N ALA A 13 9.11 -1.49 4.79
CA ALA A 13 8.48 -1.79 3.50
C ALA A 13 8.27 -3.29 3.30
N SER A 14 9.24 -4.13 3.67
CA SER A 14 9.10 -5.59 3.53
C SER A 14 8.04 -6.18 4.47
N ILE A 15 7.87 -5.66 5.68
CA ILE A 15 6.77 -6.05 6.58
C ILE A 15 5.41 -5.63 5.99
N LEU A 16 5.33 -4.43 5.42
CA LEU A 16 4.10 -3.96 4.76
C LEU A 16 3.72 -4.88 3.59
N THR A 17 4.67 -5.17 2.69
CA THR A 17 4.40 -6.00 1.51
C THR A 17 4.13 -7.46 1.86
N GLU A 18 4.84 -8.03 2.83
CA GLU A 18 4.58 -9.40 3.33
C GLU A 18 3.19 -9.49 3.99
N THR A 19 2.78 -8.46 4.75
CA THR A 19 1.44 -8.40 5.33
C THR A 19 0.38 -8.41 4.23
N LEU A 20 0.52 -7.54 3.21
CA LEU A 20 -0.43 -7.48 2.10
C LEU A 20 -0.49 -8.79 1.30
N LYS A 21 0.66 -9.40 1.03
CA LYS A 21 0.72 -10.72 0.37
C LYS A 21 -0.05 -11.78 1.16
N ARG A 22 0.18 -11.86 2.48
CA ARG A 22 -0.54 -12.81 3.34
C ARG A 22 -2.04 -12.54 3.43
N LEU A 23 -2.48 -11.32 3.15
CA LEU A 23 -3.90 -10.97 3.04
C LEU A 23 -4.50 -11.30 1.66
N GLY A 24 -3.68 -11.67 0.69
CA GLY A 24 -4.12 -12.06 -0.64
C GLY A 24 -3.83 -11.05 -1.75
N LEU A 25 -2.97 -10.05 -1.51
CA LEU A 25 -2.53 -9.15 -2.57
C LEU A 25 -1.73 -9.92 -3.63
N THR A 26 -2.13 -9.77 -4.88
CA THR A 26 -1.47 -10.41 -6.03
C THR A 26 -0.79 -9.43 -6.97
N THR A 27 -1.16 -8.15 -6.93
CA THR A 27 -0.67 -7.16 -7.90
C THR A 27 -0.38 -5.81 -7.24
N ALA A 28 0.76 -5.23 -7.60
CA ALA A 28 1.15 -3.87 -7.26
C ALA A 28 1.55 -3.10 -8.52
N VAL A 29 0.94 -1.94 -8.75
CA VAL A 29 1.30 -1.00 -9.81
C VAL A 29 2.17 0.09 -9.20
N ILE A 30 3.37 0.28 -9.75
CA ILE A 30 4.42 1.08 -9.13
C ILE A 30 4.85 2.22 -10.06
N CYS A 31 4.65 3.46 -9.60
CA CYS A 31 5.29 4.62 -10.22
C CYS A 31 6.61 4.88 -9.50
N PRO A 32 7.76 4.63 -10.16
CA PRO A 32 9.05 4.70 -9.51
C PRO A 32 9.46 6.13 -9.16
N GLY A 33 10.10 6.29 -7.99
CA GLY A 33 10.65 7.56 -7.55
C GLY A 33 11.51 7.38 -6.30
N SER A 34 12.39 8.34 -6.03
CA SER A 34 13.38 8.18 -4.95
C SER A 34 12.75 7.94 -3.58
N ARG A 35 11.70 8.71 -3.20
CA ARG A 35 11.06 8.56 -1.88
C ARG A 35 10.30 7.24 -1.74
N SER A 36 9.83 6.65 -2.83
CA SER A 36 9.17 5.34 -2.83
C SER A 36 10.12 4.15 -3.04
N THR A 37 11.44 4.36 -3.06
CA THR A 37 12.41 3.29 -3.33
C THR A 37 12.20 2.05 -2.48
N SER A 38 12.03 2.21 -1.16
CA SER A 38 11.86 1.06 -0.26
C SER A 38 10.60 0.26 -0.58
N LEU A 39 9.48 0.93 -0.92
CA LEU A 39 8.25 0.25 -1.34
C LEU A 39 8.43 -0.44 -2.69
N ALA A 40 9.02 0.25 -3.67
CA ALA A 40 9.24 -0.31 -5.01
C ALA A 40 10.11 -1.57 -4.96
N VAL A 41 11.21 -1.52 -4.21
CA VAL A 41 12.12 -2.66 -4.02
C VAL A 41 11.40 -3.80 -3.28
N ALA A 42 10.66 -3.51 -2.22
CA ALA A 42 9.95 -4.52 -1.44
C ALA A 42 8.90 -5.25 -2.30
N PHE A 43 8.09 -4.53 -3.08
CA PHE A 43 7.13 -5.16 -3.99
C PHE A 43 7.81 -5.95 -5.12
N ALA A 44 8.87 -5.40 -5.72
CA ALA A 44 9.59 -6.08 -6.80
C ALA A 44 10.27 -7.39 -6.35
N GLN A 45 10.60 -7.51 -5.07
CA GLN A 45 11.21 -8.69 -4.47
C GLN A 45 10.20 -9.63 -3.81
N GLN A 46 8.91 -9.27 -3.75
CA GLN A 46 7.89 -10.05 -3.06
C GLN A 46 7.39 -11.19 -3.92
N ASP A 47 7.78 -12.42 -3.57
CA ASP A 47 7.29 -13.62 -4.27
C ASP A 47 5.76 -13.72 -4.19
N GLY A 48 5.12 -13.99 -5.32
CA GLY A 48 3.68 -14.13 -5.43
C GLY A 48 2.91 -12.83 -5.54
N VAL A 49 3.61 -11.68 -5.67
CA VAL A 49 3.02 -10.39 -6.03
C VAL A 49 3.64 -9.94 -7.35
N GLU A 50 2.80 -9.68 -8.34
CA GLU A 50 3.23 -9.11 -9.61
C GLU A 50 3.43 -7.61 -9.45
N ALA A 51 4.69 -7.15 -9.54
CA ALA A 51 5.06 -5.74 -9.47
C ALA A 51 5.18 -5.14 -10.87
N ILE A 52 4.27 -4.27 -11.25
CA ILE A 52 4.15 -3.70 -12.60
C ILE A 52 4.61 -2.24 -12.58
N PRO A 53 5.77 -1.90 -13.16
CA PRO A 53 6.20 -0.50 -13.24
C PRO A 53 5.43 0.24 -14.33
N VAL A 54 4.90 1.41 -13.99
CA VAL A 54 4.24 2.34 -14.93
C VAL A 54 4.74 3.75 -14.64
N LEU A 55 5.29 4.43 -15.64
CA LEU A 55 5.99 5.70 -15.43
C LEU A 55 5.04 6.90 -15.23
N ASP A 56 3.90 6.91 -15.92
CA ASP A 56 2.89 7.97 -15.80
C ASP A 56 1.87 7.60 -14.73
N GLU A 57 1.80 8.41 -13.68
CA GLU A 57 0.97 8.15 -12.51
C GLU A 57 -0.52 8.09 -12.85
N ARG A 58 -1.01 8.96 -13.71
CA ARG A 58 -2.43 8.95 -14.09
C ARG A 58 -2.80 7.67 -14.82
N SER A 59 -1.97 7.25 -15.76
CA SER A 59 -2.15 5.97 -16.48
C SER A 59 -2.05 4.78 -15.53
N ALA A 60 -1.08 4.79 -14.61
CA ALA A 60 -0.90 3.77 -13.60
C ALA A 60 -2.15 3.59 -12.72
N ALA A 61 -2.75 4.69 -12.29
CA ALA A 61 -3.91 4.67 -11.42
C ALA A 61 -5.13 4.05 -12.10
N PHE A 62 -5.41 4.41 -13.36
CA PHE A 62 -6.49 3.79 -14.12
C PHE A 62 -6.20 2.34 -14.53
N PHE A 63 -4.94 2.01 -14.76
CA PHE A 63 -4.52 0.63 -14.99
C PHE A 63 -4.76 -0.25 -13.75
N ALA A 64 -4.33 0.21 -12.57
CA ALA A 64 -4.58 -0.45 -11.29
C ALA A 64 -6.10 -0.60 -11.02
N LEU A 65 -6.88 0.45 -11.29
CA LEU A 65 -8.34 0.43 -11.18
C LEU A 65 -8.96 -0.66 -12.06
N GLY A 66 -8.48 -0.80 -13.30
CA GLY A 66 -8.95 -1.82 -14.24
C GLY A 66 -8.67 -3.24 -13.74
N ILE A 67 -7.47 -3.50 -13.20
CA ILE A 67 -7.10 -4.78 -12.61
C ILE A 67 -7.98 -5.08 -11.39
N ALA A 68 -8.12 -4.13 -10.47
CA ALA A 68 -8.93 -4.29 -9.27
C ALA A 68 -10.41 -4.53 -9.60
N LYS A 69 -10.95 -3.82 -10.59
CA LYS A 69 -12.33 -4.00 -11.06
C LYS A 69 -12.56 -5.40 -11.63
N LYS A 70 -11.60 -5.92 -12.39
CA LYS A 70 -11.69 -7.27 -12.99
C LYS A 70 -11.53 -8.37 -11.97
N SER A 71 -10.58 -8.23 -11.03
CA SER A 71 -10.26 -9.26 -10.04
C SER A 71 -11.20 -9.26 -8.83
N GLY A 72 -11.80 -8.12 -8.50
CA GLY A 72 -12.52 -7.91 -7.25
C GLY A 72 -11.62 -7.84 -6.01
N LEU A 73 -10.30 -7.87 -6.19
CA LEU A 73 -9.30 -7.82 -5.12
C LEU A 73 -8.61 -6.45 -5.08
N PRO A 74 -8.16 -6.01 -3.90
CA PRO A 74 -7.36 -4.80 -3.80
C PRO A 74 -6.07 -4.89 -4.63
N VAL A 75 -5.76 -3.83 -5.35
CA VAL A 75 -4.48 -3.64 -6.04
C VAL A 75 -3.72 -2.54 -5.32
N ALA A 76 -2.44 -2.77 -5.04
CA ALA A 76 -1.57 -1.73 -4.50
C ALA A 76 -1.15 -0.76 -5.61
N LEU A 77 -1.35 0.54 -5.38
CA LEU A 77 -0.93 1.62 -6.28
C LEU A 77 0.08 2.50 -5.54
N VAL A 78 1.32 2.50 -6.00
CA VAL A 78 2.46 3.10 -5.29
C VAL A 78 3.03 4.27 -6.07
N CYS A 79 3.26 5.40 -5.40
CA CYS A 79 4.01 6.52 -5.99
C CYS A 79 4.96 7.18 -4.98
N THR A 80 5.83 8.03 -5.53
CA THR A 80 6.71 8.92 -4.76
C THR A 80 5.93 10.11 -4.19
N SER A 81 6.63 11.01 -3.51
CA SER A 81 6.05 12.23 -2.90
C SER A 81 5.78 13.35 -3.91
N GLY A 82 5.07 14.36 -3.48
CA GLY A 82 4.72 15.53 -4.26
C GLY A 82 3.52 15.31 -5.16
N THR A 83 3.50 15.90 -6.33
CA THR A 83 2.36 15.85 -7.26
C THR A 83 2.08 14.48 -7.86
N ALA A 84 2.96 13.50 -7.68
CA ALA A 84 2.75 12.12 -8.09
C ALA A 84 1.40 11.59 -7.56
N GLY A 85 1.16 11.69 -6.25
CA GLY A 85 -0.10 11.30 -5.64
C GLY A 85 -1.32 12.06 -6.17
N ALA A 86 -1.16 13.34 -6.51
CA ALA A 86 -2.26 14.14 -7.04
C ALA A 86 -2.77 13.63 -8.41
N ASN A 87 -1.89 13.01 -9.20
CA ASN A 87 -2.28 12.40 -10.48
C ASN A 87 -3.14 11.13 -10.32
N PHE A 88 -3.18 10.53 -9.13
CA PHE A 88 -4.07 9.41 -8.83
C PHE A 88 -5.51 9.83 -8.56
N TYR A 89 -5.75 11.11 -8.29
CA TYR A 89 -7.03 11.58 -7.78
C TYR A 89 -8.23 11.20 -8.65
N PRO A 90 -8.21 11.35 -9.99
CA PRO A 90 -9.34 10.94 -10.83
C PRO A 90 -9.69 9.46 -10.66
N ALA A 91 -8.68 8.57 -10.62
CA ALA A 91 -8.91 7.15 -10.44
C ALA A 91 -9.39 6.79 -9.02
N VAL A 92 -8.98 7.55 -8.00
CA VAL A 92 -9.50 7.38 -6.63
C VAL A 92 -10.98 7.74 -6.56
N ILE A 93 -11.42 8.79 -7.25
CA ILE A 93 -12.83 9.14 -7.38
C ILE A 93 -13.60 8.00 -8.05
N GLU A 94 -13.12 7.53 -9.20
CA GLU A 94 -13.75 6.42 -9.93
C GLU A 94 -13.79 5.12 -9.12
N ALA A 95 -12.73 4.82 -8.36
CA ALA A 95 -12.70 3.66 -7.46
C ALA A 95 -13.79 3.76 -6.39
N ARG A 96 -13.99 4.95 -5.82
CA ARG A 96 -15.05 5.19 -4.82
C ARG A 96 -16.43 5.00 -5.41
N GLU A 97 -16.73 5.69 -6.51
CA GLU A 97 -18.06 5.68 -7.14
C GLU A 97 -18.41 4.31 -7.72
N SER A 98 -17.40 3.60 -8.25
CA SER A 98 -17.57 2.25 -8.80
C SER A 98 -17.42 1.12 -7.76
N ARG A 99 -17.14 1.43 -6.49
CA ARG A 99 -16.93 0.44 -5.42
C ARG A 99 -15.82 -0.55 -5.74
N VAL A 100 -14.71 -0.06 -6.26
CA VAL A 100 -13.55 -0.86 -6.62
C VAL A 100 -12.49 -0.75 -5.54
N PRO A 101 -11.99 -1.87 -4.98
CA PRO A 101 -10.98 -1.84 -3.92
C PRO A 101 -9.62 -1.40 -4.49
N LEU A 102 -9.04 -0.34 -3.93
CA LEU A 102 -7.74 0.19 -4.34
C LEU A 102 -6.94 0.60 -3.11
N LEU A 103 -5.71 0.12 -2.98
CA LEU A 103 -4.78 0.49 -1.91
C LEU A 103 -3.78 1.52 -2.44
N VAL A 104 -4.02 2.79 -2.16
CA VAL A 104 -3.16 3.89 -2.57
C VAL A 104 -2.09 4.11 -1.52
N LEU A 105 -0.83 3.91 -1.90
CA LEU A 105 0.36 3.99 -1.06
C LEU A 105 1.25 5.13 -1.56
N THR A 106 1.18 6.30 -0.92
CA THR A 106 1.99 7.46 -1.28
C THR A 106 3.19 7.57 -0.35
N ALA A 107 4.40 7.48 -0.89
CA ALA A 107 5.59 7.81 -0.12
C ALA A 107 5.67 9.32 0.11
N ASP A 108 6.08 9.74 1.30
CA ASP A 108 6.13 11.15 1.67
C ASP A 108 7.43 11.51 2.40
N ARG A 109 7.68 12.79 2.52
CA ARG A 109 8.69 13.32 3.43
C ARG A 109 8.23 13.16 4.88
N PRO A 110 9.18 12.93 5.80
CA PRO A 110 8.85 12.89 7.21
C PRO A 110 8.41 14.27 7.72
N PRO A 111 7.69 14.35 8.84
CA PRO A 111 7.11 15.61 9.34
C PRO A 111 8.12 16.76 9.45
N GLU A 112 9.35 16.49 9.85
CA GLU A 112 10.41 17.50 9.99
C GLU A 112 10.87 18.15 8.67
N LEU A 113 10.52 17.58 7.52
CA LEU A 113 10.82 18.11 6.19
C LEU A 113 9.61 18.76 5.52
N ARG A 114 8.49 18.90 6.23
CA ARG A 114 7.30 19.59 5.74
C ARG A 114 7.35 21.07 6.16
N ASP A 115 6.64 21.91 5.44
CA ASP A 115 6.52 23.36 5.72
C ASP A 115 7.85 24.11 5.81
N CYS A 116 8.93 23.57 5.25
CA CYS A 116 10.28 24.15 5.23
C CYS A 116 10.87 24.25 3.82
N HIS A 117 10.03 24.32 2.78
CA HIS A 117 10.43 24.40 1.37
C HIS A 117 11.27 23.21 0.86
N SER A 118 11.16 22.02 1.50
CA SER A 118 11.75 20.81 0.94
C SER A 118 11.23 20.55 -0.48
N GLY A 119 12.12 20.28 -1.41
CA GLY A 119 11.76 20.01 -2.80
C GLY A 119 10.78 18.83 -2.93
N GLN A 120 9.81 18.92 -3.85
CA GLN A 120 8.84 17.86 -4.15
C GLN A 120 8.02 17.44 -2.90
N THR A 121 7.60 18.42 -2.11
CA THR A 121 6.80 18.26 -0.89
C THR A 121 5.50 19.04 -1.04
N ILE A 122 4.37 18.36 -0.78
CA ILE A 122 3.04 18.95 -0.70
C ILE A 122 2.33 18.38 0.54
N ASP A 123 1.20 18.91 0.93
CA ASP A 123 0.34 18.29 1.92
C ASP A 123 -0.32 17.02 1.31
N GLN A 124 0.19 15.85 1.69
CA GLN A 124 -0.34 14.56 1.26
C GLN A 124 -1.33 13.96 2.26
N VAL A 125 -1.36 14.49 3.48
CA VAL A 125 -2.32 14.07 4.50
C VAL A 125 -3.72 14.51 4.03
N LYS A 126 -4.61 13.54 3.85
CA LYS A 126 -5.95 13.77 3.29
C LYS A 126 -5.98 14.33 1.86
N LEU A 127 -4.96 14.07 1.06
CA LEU A 127 -4.86 14.53 -0.33
C LEU A 127 -6.13 14.24 -1.14
N TYR A 128 -6.79 13.11 -0.87
CA TYR A 128 -7.99 12.67 -1.58
C TYR A 128 -9.30 13.06 -0.88
N GLY A 129 -9.26 13.91 0.13
CA GLY A 129 -10.45 14.39 0.86
C GLY A 129 -11.26 13.23 1.46
N ASN A 130 -12.54 13.18 1.13
CA ASN A 130 -13.49 12.18 1.66
C ASN A 130 -13.73 11.00 0.71
N TYR A 131 -13.00 10.89 -0.40
CA TYR A 131 -13.18 9.79 -1.34
C TYR A 131 -12.68 8.44 -0.82
N PRO A 132 -11.55 8.31 -0.10
CA PRO A 132 -11.16 7.04 0.48
C PRO A 132 -12.17 6.55 1.52
N ASN A 133 -12.43 5.23 1.54
CA ASN A 133 -13.19 4.58 2.60
C ASN A 133 -12.53 4.76 3.97
N TRP A 134 -11.21 4.83 3.95
CA TRP A 134 -10.37 5.10 5.11
C TRP A 134 -9.01 5.62 4.66
N GLN A 135 -8.39 6.44 5.49
CA GLN A 135 -7.07 6.98 5.23
C GLN A 135 -6.29 7.16 6.53
N ALA A 136 -4.98 6.99 6.44
CA ALA A 136 -4.07 7.22 7.56
C ALA A 136 -2.70 7.67 7.08
N GLU A 137 -2.06 8.49 7.90
CA GLU A 137 -0.62 8.68 7.84
C GLU A 137 0.04 7.64 8.74
N LEU A 138 0.98 6.88 8.20
CA LEU A 138 1.76 5.92 8.97
C LEU A 138 2.81 6.66 9.81
N ALA A 139 3.20 6.05 10.92
CA ALA A 139 4.37 6.50 11.65
C ALA A 139 5.63 6.40 10.78
N VAL A 140 6.63 7.24 11.05
CA VAL A 140 7.95 7.11 10.45
C VAL A 140 8.55 5.74 10.79
N PRO A 141 9.21 5.07 9.85
CA PRO A 141 9.80 3.75 10.06
C PRO A 141 10.64 3.64 11.34
N SER A 142 10.44 2.55 12.06
CA SER A 142 11.12 2.22 13.31
C SER A 142 11.45 0.74 13.37
N LEU A 143 12.52 0.37 14.09
CA LEU A 143 12.92 -1.02 14.32
C LEU A 143 12.29 -1.60 15.60
N GLU A 144 11.52 -0.82 16.35
CA GLU A 144 10.86 -1.28 17.58
C GLU A 144 9.73 -2.26 17.26
N MET A 145 9.71 -3.42 17.92
CA MET A 145 8.71 -4.47 17.70
C MET A 145 7.26 -3.97 17.85
N GLY A 146 7.01 -3.06 18.78
CA GLY A 146 5.70 -2.43 18.95
C GLY A 146 5.27 -1.64 17.71
N MET A 147 6.22 -0.91 17.10
CA MET A 147 5.97 -0.14 15.88
C MET A 147 5.81 -1.03 14.64
N LEU A 148 6.55 -2.12 14.56
CA LEU A 148 6.36 -3.13 13.50
C LEU A 148 4.99 -3.81 13.61
N SER A 149 4.53 -4.10 14.83
CA SER A 149 3.19 -4.63 15.09
C SER A 149 2.10 -3.62 14.75
N TYR A 150 2.29 -2.34 15.10
CA TYR A 150 1.41 -1.24 14.68
C TYR A 150 1.29 -1.19 13.15
N LEU A 151 2.42 -1.21 12.42
CA LEU A 151 2.42 -1.22 10.96
C LEU A 151 1.58 -2.37 10.41
N ARG A 152 1.84 -3.60 10.85
CA ARG A 152 1.11 -4.78 10.44
C ARG A 152 -0.40 -4.62 10.67
N GLN A 153 -0.82 -4.19 11.87
CA GLN A 153 -2.24 -4.01 12.20
C GLN A 153 -2.89 -2.91 11.36
N THR A 154 -2.19 -1.81 11.11
CA THR A 154 -2.68 -0.72 10.27
C THR A 154 -2.87 -1.18 8.83
N VAL A 155 -1.95 -1.99 8.28
CA VAL A 155 -2.07 -2.56 6.93
C VAL A 155 -3.23 -3.57 6.84
N ILE A 156 -3.43 -4.40 7.86
CA ILE A 156 -4.59 -5.30 7.95
C ILE A 156 -5.89 -4.48 7.92
N HIS A 157 -5.98 -3.44 8.73
CA HIS A 157 -7.15 -2.58 8.76
C HIS A 157 -7.39 -1.88 7.41
N ALA A 158 -6.34 -1.38 6.75
CA ALA A 158 -6.43 -0.80 5.42
C ALA A 158 -7.00 -1.79 4.39
N TRP A 159 -6.52 -3.04 4.42
CA TRP A 159 -7.03 -4.10 3.57
C TRP A 159 -8.52 -4.38 3.81
N GLU A 160 -8.92 -4.53 5.07
CA GLU A 160 -10.32 -4.73 5.45
C GLU A 160 -11.19 -3.58 5.00
N ARG A 161 -10.73 -2.33 5.20
CA ARG A 161 -11.49 -1.13 4.79
C ARG A 161 -11.57 -0.95 3.27
N ALA A 162 -10.66 -1.51 2.51
CA ALA A 162 -10.75 -1.55 1.06
C ALA A 162 -11.85 -2.50 0.57
N LEU A 163 -12.21 -3.51 1.37
CA LEU A 163 -13.16 -4.55 1.01
C LEU A 163 -14.53 -4.39 1.70
N PHE A 164 -14.56 -3.95 2.97
CA PHE A 164 -15.75 -3.97 3.82
C PHE A 164 -16.03 -2.63 4.51
N PRO A 165 -17.31 -2.33 4.80
CA PRO A 165 -18.54 -3.03 4.39
C PRO A 165 -18.89 -2.82 2.91
N VAL A 166 -18.28 -1.83 2.26
CA VAL A 166 -18.42 -1.50 0.84
C VAL A 166 -17.01 -1.35 0.27
N SER A 167 -16.73 -2.04 -0.83
CA SER A 167 -15.43 -1.92 -1.48
C SER A 167 -15.16 -0.49 -1.95
N GLY A 168 -13.90 -0.09 -1.93
CA GLY A 168 -13.48 1.24 -2.36
C GLY A 168 -12.02 1.53 -2.07
N PRO A 169 -11.56 2.74 -2.41
CA PRO A 169 -10.16 3.12 -2.22
C PRO A 169 -9.83 3.37 -0.75
N VAL A 170 -8.59 3.05 -0.38
CA VAL A 170 -7.97 3.38 0.91
C VAL A 170 -6.64 4.07 0.64
N HIS A 171 -6.28 5.06 1.44
CA HIS A 171 -5.03 5.80 1.29
C HIS A 171 -4.15 5.65 2.53
N LEU A 172 -2.90 5.23 2.32
CA LEU A 172 -1.84 5.25 3.31
C LEU A 172 -0.75 6.23 2.86
N ASN A 173 -0.54 7.30 3.62
CA ASN A 173 0.59 8.21 3.45
C ASN A 173 1.76 7.70 4.28
N ILE A 174 2.92 7.48 3.65
CA ILE A 174 4.03 6.71 4.25
C ILE A 174 5.28 7.59 4.25
N PRO A 175 5.61 8.23 5.38
CA PRO A 175 6.80 9.06 5.48
C PRO A 175 8.06 8.19 5.57
N PHE A 176 9.09 8.54 4.78
CA PHE A 176 10.40 7.89 4.81
C PHE A 176 11.50 8.91 5.07
N ARG A 177 12.42 8.62 5.99
CA ARG A 177 13.67 9.35 6.20
C ARG A 177 14.78 8.84 5.29
N ASP A 178 15.78 9.65 5.05
CA ASP A 178 17.00 9.16 4.41
C ASP A 178 17.77 8.19 5.35
N PRO A 179 18.52 7.24 4.81
CA PRO A 179 18.79 6.98 3.41
C PRO A 179 17.62 6.26 2.71
N LEU A 180 17.27 6.70 1.48
CA LEU A 180 16.21 6.07 0.69
C LEU A 180 16.66 4.80 -0.02
N ALA A 181 17.92 4.77 -0.43
CA ALA A 181 18.53 3.58 -0.99
C ALA A 181 18.67 2.48 0.08
N PRO A 182 18.57 1.19 -0.29
CA PRO A 182 18.70 0.07 0.64
C PRO A 182 20.16 -0.19 1.03
N ILE A 183 20.81 0.82 1.61
CA ILE A 183 22.20 0.75 2.11
C ILE A 183 22.18 0.00 3.44
N PRO A 184 23.08 -0.98 3.64
CA PRO A 184 23.18 -1.70 4.90
C PRO A 184 23.43 -0.78 6.10
N ASP A 185 22.65 -0.97 7.17
CA ASP A 185 22.75 -0.25 8.43
C ASP A 185 22.92 -1.26 9.56
N PRO A 186 24.02 -1.20 10.32
CA PRO A 186 24.27 -2.09 11.46
C PRO A 186 23.18 -2.05 12.54
N ALA A 187 22.39 -0.98 12.62
CA ALA A 187 21.28 -0.87 13.56
C ALA A 187 20.23 -1.97 13.39
N THR A 188 20.12 -2.57 12.21
CA THR A 188 19.17 -3.65 11.92
C THR A 188 19.62 -5.04 12.40
N GLU A 189 20.91 -5.25 12.70
CA GLU A 189 21.46 -6.57 13.04
C GLU A 189 20.84 -7.16 14.30
N LYS A 190 20.60 -6.32 15.33
CA LYS A 190 19.94 -6.76 16.56
C LYS A 190 18.52 -7.27 16.24
N LEU A 191 17.76 -6.55 15.47
CA LEU A 191 16.41 -6.97 15.08
C LEU A 191 16.47 -8.25 14.25
N ARG A 192 17.37 -8.32 13.27
CA ARG A 192 17.57 -9.50 12.40
C ARG A 192 17.81 -10.78 13.20
N SER A 193 18.61 -10.71 14.28
CA SER A 193 18.90 -11.87 15.12
C SER A 193 17.72 -12.33 15.99
N GLN A 194 16.76 -11.45 16.26
CA GLN A 194 15.65 -11.69 17.19
C GLN A 194 14.29 -11.87 16.47
N PHE A 195 14.16 -11.39 15.24
CA PHE A 195 12.90 -11.40 14.51
C PHE A 195 12.58 -12.82 14.00
N GLN A 196 11.42 -13.34 14.41
CA GLN A 196 10.89 -14.61 13.96
C GLN A 196 9.66 -14.34 13.07
N PRO A 197 9.79 -14.41 11.74
CA PRO A 197 8.71 -14.10 10.82
C PRO A 197 7.45 -14.95 11.05
N GLU A 198 7.63 -16.25 11.32
CA GLU A 198 6.54 -17.18 11.54
C GLU A 198 5.68 -16.79 12.75
N ASP A 199 6.32 -16.40 13.86
CA ASP A 199 5.61 -15.94 15.05
C ASP A 199 4.96 -14.58 14.82
N PHE A 200 5.69 -13.66 14.17
CA PHE A 200 5.19 -12.31 13.92
C PHE A 200 3.94 -12.30 13.03
N PHE A 201 3.85 -13.18 12.04
CA PHE A 201 2.73 -13.26 11.11
C PHE A 201 1.73 -14.39 11.42
N ALA A 202 1.93 -15.19 12.48
CA ALA A 202 1.12 -16.37 12.82
C ALA A 202 -0.39 -16.11 12.86
N PHE A 203 -0.81 -14.91 13.26
CA PHE A 203 -2.21 -14.52 13.29
C PHE A 203 -2.85 -14.50 11.89
N LEU A 204 -2.13 -14.00 10.89
CA LEU A 204 -2.62 -13.91 9.51
C LEU A 204 -2.81 -15.30 8.89
N ASP A 205 -1.90 -16.23 9.17
CA ASP A 205 -1.96 -17.59 8.63
C ASP A 205 -3.15 -18.39 9.19
N LYS A 206 -3.58 -18.07 10.42
CA LYS A 206 -4.77 -18.68 11.05
C LYS A 206 -6.06 -18.15 10.46
N THR A 207 -6.14 -16.86 10.17
CA THR A 207 -7.34 -16.20 9.65
C THR A 207 -7.67 -16.66 8.22
N GLN A 208 -6.66 -16.91 7.40
CA GLN A 208 -6.87 -17.43 6.04
C GLN A 208 -7.47 -18.86 6.02
N LYS A 209 -7.19 -19.66 7.02
CA LYS A 209 -7.71 -21.05 7.12
C LYS A 209 -9.19 -21.10 7.55
N THR A 210 -9.71 -20.04 8.13
CA THR A 210 -11.08 -19.99 8.70
C THR A 210 -12.06 -19.16 7.89
N SER A 211 -11.58 -18.31 6.98
CA SER A 211 -12.44 -17.50 6.10
C SER A 211 -12.60 -18.21 4.75
N PRO A 212 -13.83 -18.38 4.24
CA PRO A 212 -14.01 -18.85 2.87
C PRO A 212 -13.35 -17.86 1.91
N PRO A 213 -12.78 -18.33 0.79
CA PRO A 213 -12.24 -17.43 -0.22
C PRO A 213 -13.34 -16.45 -0.65
N TYR A 214 -13.02 -15.15 -0.62
CA TYR A 214 -13.92 -14.12 -1.10
C TYR A 214 -14.29 -14.46 -2.56
N SER A 215 -15.54 -14.86 -2.77
CA SER A 215 -16.10 -14.99 -4.11
C SER A 215 -16.78 -13.67 -4.43
N PRO A 216 -16.28 -12.87 -5.40
CA PRO A 216 -17.00 -11.69 -5.83
C PRO A 216 -18.38 -12.12 -6.29
N SER A 217 -19.42 -11.48 -5.77
CA SER A 217 -20.79 -11.70 -6.28
C SER A 217 -20.78 -11.47 -7.79
N PRO A 218 -21.35 -12.36 -8.61
CA PRO A 218 -21.45 -12.12 -10.03
C PRO A 218 -22.17 -10.79 -10.22
N LEU A 219 -21.58 -9.90 -11.01
CA LEU A 219 -22.23 -8.68 -11.45
C LEU A 219 -23.53 -9.13 -12.11
N THR A 220 -24.64 -8.97 -11.42
CA THR A 220 -25.94 -9.06 -12.04
C THR A 220 -25.97 -7.95 -13.06
N GLU A 221 -25.92 -8.34 -14.33
CA GLU A 221 -26.27 -7.47 -15.47
C GLU A 221 -27.67 -6.90 -15.18
N ARG A 222 -27.70 -5.72 -14.57
CA ARG A 222 -28.93 -4.91 -14.65
C ARG A 222 -28.98 -4.42 -16.06
N GLY A 223 -29.86 -5.06 -16.84
CA GLY A 223 -30.14 -4.71 -18.20
C GLY A 223 -30.32 -3.21 -18.33
N LEU A 224 -29.62 -2.64 -19.28
CA LEU A 224 -29.94 -1.35 -19.88
C LEU A 224 -31.31 -1.51 -20.57
N GLY A 225 -32.35 -1.45 -19.77
CA GLY A 225 -33.70 -1.19 -20.26
C GLY A 225 -33.84 0.32 -20.33
N GLY A 226 -33.36 0.91 -21.44
CA GLY A 226 -33.73 2.25 -21.79
C GLY A 226 -35.17 2.24 -22.33
N GLU A 227 -35.96 3.14 -21.84
CA GLU A 227 -37.05 3.70 -22.64
C GLU A 227 -36.91 5.22 -22.61
N VAL A 228 -37.09 5.77 -23.76
CA VAL A 228 -37.10 7.12 -24.32
C VAL A 228 -37.82 8.13 -23.43
#